data_f9035c771f1912eae2ef5d9c3c0272e1
#
_entry.id   f9035c771f1912eae2ef5d9c3c0272e1
#
_cell.length_a   1.000
_cell.length_b   1.000
_cell.length_c   1.000
_cell.angle_alpha   90.00
_cell.angle_beta   90.00
_cell.angle_gamma   90.00
#
_symmetry.space_group_name_H-M   'P 1'
#
loop_
_entity.id
_entity.type
_entity.pdbx_description
1 polymer ?
#
loop_
_entity_poly.entity_id
_entity_poly.type
_entity_poly.pdbx_seq_one_letter_code
_entity_poly.pdbx_strand_id
1 'polypeptide(L)'
;MRKELLLVAIACAVVTSTLTVSGQDAKVERGKYLVEEVGRCQECHTPRLETGEFDKARWLKGATLVGVPAAPIADWHQKSPDLTSTSALWTRWGQDGFSKFLQTARNPRGGKAGPPMPAYMLKPEDADAIAAYLKSLP
;
A
#
# COMPACT_ATOMS: atom_id res chain seq x y z
N MET A 1 -1.71 -74.08 14.65
CA MET A 1 -2.18 -73.24 13.55
C MET A 1 -2.33 -71.82 14.09
N ARG A 2 -1.34 -70.99 13.93
CA ARG A 2 -1.32 -69.61 14.41
C ARG A 2 -1.90 -68.72 13.35
N LYS A 3 -3.00 -68.05 13.66
CA LYS A 3 -3.56 -66.97 12.82
C LYS A 3 -2.86 -65.69 13.21
N GLU A 4 -1.99 -65.27 12.32
CA GLU A 4 -1.34 -63.96 12.40
C GLU A 4 -2.42 -62.85 12.20
N LEU A 5 -2.67 -62.09 13.23
CA LEU A 5 -3.45 -60.85 13.15
C LEU A 5 -2.54 -59.78 12.55
N LEU A 6 -2.70 -59.51 11.28
CA LEU A 6 -2.14 -58.32 10.62
C LEU A 6 -2.91 -57.10 11.06
N LEU A 7 -2.39 -56.40 12.05
CA LEU A 7 -2.82 -55.05 12.41
C LEU A 7 -2.28 -54.06 11.35
N VAL A 8 -3.10 -53.73 10.40
CA VAL A 8 -2.82 -52.61 9.49
C VAL A 8 -3.05 -51.31 10.26
N ALA A 9 -1.95 -50.76 10.74
CA ALA A 9 -1.95 -49.41 11.29
C ALA A 9 -2.06 -48.41 10.12
N ILE A 10 -3.23 -47.93 9.83
CA ILE A 10 -3.42 -46.79 8.92
C ILE A 10 -2.97 -45.56 9.66
N ALA A 11 -1.72 -45.19 9.45
CA ALA A 11 -1.22 -43.88 9.85
C ALA A 11 -1.91 -42.81 8.99
N CYS A 12 -2.96 -42.20 9.49
CA CYS A 12 -3.56 -41.00 8.93
C CYS A 12 -2.52 -39.87 9.10
N ALA A 13 -1.64 -39.72 8.11
CA ALA A 13 -0.81 -38.55 7.99
C ALA A 13 -1.72 -37.36 7.61
N VAL A 14 -2.24 -36.67 8.59
CA VAL A 14 -2.88 -35.36 8.40
C VAL A 14 -1.77 -34.42 7.99
N VAL A 15 -1.58 -34.24 6.69
CA VAL A 15 -0.74 -33.18 6.13
C VAL A 15 -1.47 -31.87 6.40
N THR A 16 -1.22 -31.28 7.53
CA THR A 16 -1.58 -29.88 7.78
C THR A 16 -0.70 -29.03 6.90
N SER A 17 -1.18 -28.72 5.69
CA SER A 17 -0.57 -27.72 4.84
C SER A 17 -0.73 -26.37 5.54
N THR A 18 0.23 -26.02 6.39
CA THR A 18 0.36 -24.66 6.90
C THR A 18 0.74 -23.79 5.71
N LEU A 19 -0.20 -23.03 5.18
CA LEU A 19 0.08 -21.96 4.24
C LEU A 19 0.96 -20.96 4.97
N THR A 20 2.27 -21.10 4.83
CA THR A 20 3.22 -20.11 5.30
C THR A 20 3.09 -18.90 4.36
N VAL A 21 2.29 -17.92 4.77
CA VAL A 21 2.29 -16.60 4.13
C VAL A 21 3.73 -16.10 4.21
N SER A 22 4.33 -15.80 3.05
CA SER A 22 5.70 -15.29 3.04
C SER A 22 5.73 -13.95 3.78
N GLY A 23 6.85 -13.61 4.41
CA GLY A 23 6.98 -12.32 5.09
C GLY A 23 6.73 -11.14 4.15
N GLN A 24 6.95 -11.32 2.85
CA GLN A 24 6.65 -10.33 1.82
C GLN A 24 5.14 -10.17 1.60
N ASP A 25 4.38 -11.27 1.57
CA ASP A 25 2.93 -11.22 1.39
C ASP A 25 2.26 -10.57 2.61
N ALA A 26 2.69 -10.91 3.82
CA ALA A 26 2.21 -10.28 5.05
C ALA A 26 2.51 -8.77 5.07
N LYS A 27 3.67 -8.35 4.55
CA LYS A 27 4.06 -6.94 4.44
C LYS A 27 3.17 -6.20 3.44
N VAL A 28 2.89 -6.80 2.28
CA VAL A 28 2.00 -6.23 1.26
C VAL A 28 0.56 -6.10 1.80
N GLU A 29 0.04 -7.12 2.47
CA GLU A 29 -1.31 -7.07 3.09
C GLU A 29 -1.39 -5.99 4.17
N ARG A 30 -0.36 -5.85 5.00
CA ARG A 30 -0.29 -4.74 5.97
C ARG A 30 -0.30 -3.39 5.27
N GLY A 31 0.47 -3.25 4.19
CA GLY A 31 0.52 -2.04 3.39
C GLY A 31 -0.82 -1.70 2.75
N LYS A 32 -1.51 -2.69 2.21
CA LYS A 32 -2.86 -2.54 1.67
C LYS A 32 -3.83 -1.97 2.72
N TYR A 33 -3.89 -2.59 3.89
CA TYR A 33 -4.72 -2.12 4.99
C TYR A 33 -4.41 -0.65 5.36
N LEU A 34 -3.13 -0.31 5.46
CA LEU A 34 -2.70 1.04 5.81
C LEU A 34 -3.06 2.07 4.73
N VAL A 35 -2.95 1.70 3.46
CA VAL A 35 -3.27 2.59 2.33
C VAL A 35 -4.77 2.78 2.16
N GLU A 36 -5.54 1.68 2.20
CA GLU A 36 -6.95 1.71 1.82
C GLU A 36 -7.87 2.07 2.99
N GLU A 37 -7.56 1.61 4.21
CA GLU A 37 -8.47 1.77 5.35
C GLU A 37 -8.02 2.85 6.33
N VAL A 38 -6.71 2.95 6.59
CA VAL A 38 -6.19 3.88 7.58
C VAL A 38 -5.85 5.24 6.97
N GLY A 39 -4.96 5.24 5.99
CA GLY A 39 -4.48 6.45 5.32
C GLY A 39 -5.45 6.98 4.26
N ARG A 40 -6.32 6.10 3.76
CA ARG A 40 -7.32 6.39 2.71
C ARG A 40 -6.71 7.13 1.52
N CYS A 41 -5.55 6.68 1.09
CA CYS A 41 -4.75 7.33 0.04
C CYS A 41 -5.52 7.44 -1.28
N GLN A 42 -6.43 6.50 -1.55
CA GLN A 42 -7.30 6.50 -2.73
C GLN A 42 -8.21 7.74 -2.82
N GLU A 43 -8.55 8.38 -1.70
CA GLU A 43 -9.41 9.57 -1.72
C GLU A 43 -8.83 10.71 -2.54
N CYS A 44 -7.49 10.81 -2.51
CA CYS A 44 -6.75 11.83 -3.25
C CYS A 44 -5.99 11.28 -4.45
N HIS A 45 -5.61 9.98 -4.44
CA HIS A 45 -4.75 9.39 -5.46
C HIS A 45 -5.48 8.52 -6.49
N THR A 46 -6.81 8.40 -6.41
CA THR A 46 -7.64 7.72 -7.40
C THR A 46 -8.65 8.68 -8.01
N PRO A 47 -8.75 8.77 -9.33
CA PRO A 47 -9.77 9.59 -9.96
C PRO A 47 -11.17 9.08 -9.62
N ARG A 48 -12.15 9.97 -9.67
CA ARG A 48 -13.56 9.59 -9.56
C ARG A 48 -14.23 9.62 -10.93
N LEU A 49 -15.19 8.74 -11.12
CA LEU A 49 -16.12 8.76 -12.23
C LEU A 49 -17.16 9.87 -12.03
N GLU A 50 -17.94 10.17 -13.06
CA GLU A 50 -19.05 11.13 -12.97
C GLU A 50 -20.11 10.72 -11.93
N THR A 51 -20.22 9.43 -11.65
CA THR A 51 -21.08 8.88 -10.59
C THR A 51 -20.59 9.19 -9.17
N GLY A 52 -19.37 9.72 -9.02
CA GLY A 52 -18.72 9.96 -7.73
C GLY A 52 -17.93 8.74 -7.18
N GLU A 53 -18.07 7.56 -7.79
CA GLU A 53 -17.32 6.37 -7.41
C GLU A 53 -15.87 6.46 -7.86
N PHE A 54 -14.98 5.68 -7.19
CA PHE A 54 -13.60 5.58 -7.63
C PHE A 54 -13.46 4.87 -8.97
N ASP A 55 -12.66 5.40 -9.86
CA ASP A 55 -12.25 4.73 -11.08
C ASP A 55 -11.26 3.61 -10.76
N LYS A 56 -11.78 2.39 -10.65
CA LYS A 56 -10.98 1.21 -10.31
C LYS A 56 -9.93 0.86 -11.37
N ALA A 57 -10.10 1.28 -12.61
CA ALA A 57 -9.11 1.07 -13.66
C ALA A 57 -7.88 1.99 -13.48
N ARG A 58 -8.05 3.08 -12.74
CA ARG A 58 -6.98 4.03 -12.39
C ARG A 58 -6.72 4.09 -10.89
N TRP A 59 -6.85 2.96 -10.21
CA TRP A 59 -6.64 2.85 -8.77
C TRP A 59 -5.26 3.32 -8.37
N LEU A 60 -5.17 4.36 -7.53
CA LEU A 60 -3.94 4.98 -7.03
C LEU A 60 -3.00 5.54 -8.11
N LYS A 61 -3.49 5.74 -9.33
CA LYS A 61 -2.69 6.29 -10.46
C LYS A 61 -2.64 7.82 -10.51
N GLY A 62 -2.97 8.48 -9.42
CA GLY A 62 -3.02 9.94 -9.36
C GLY A 62 -4.35 10.50 -9.86
N ALA A 63 -4.69 11.69 -9.37
CA ALA A 63 -5.93 12.35 -9.70
C ALA A 63 -5.79 13.89 -9.73
N THR A 64 -6.74 14.55 -10.38
CA THR A 64 -7.02 15.96 -10.12
C THR A 64 -7.98 16.03 -8.94
N LEU A 65 -7.60 16.76 -7.91
CA LEU A 65 -8.39 16.88 -6.69
C LEU A 65 -9.62 17.74 -6.93
N VAL A 66 -10.76 17.24 -6.48
CA VAL A 66 -12.03 17.97 -6.55
C VAL A 66 -12.11 18.92 -5.37
N GLY A 67 -12.38 20.18 -5.67
CA GLY A 67 -12.47 21.24 -4.68
C GLY A 67 -11.18 22.06 -4.54
N VAL A 68 -11.38 23.29 -4.19
CA VAL A 68 -10.33 24.24 -3.83
C VAL A 68 -10.60 24.74 -2.42
N PRO A 69 -9.59 25.07 -1.64
CA PRO A 69 -9.81 25.65 -0.32
C PRO A 69 -10.59 26.97 -0.43
N ALA A 70 -11.47 27.22 0.52
CA ALA A 70 -12.27 28.46 0.55
C ALA A 70 -11.41 29.73 0.72
N ALA A 71 -10.21 29.57 1.27
CA ALA A 71 -9.21 30.62 1.32
C ALA A 71 -7.89 30.11 0.69
N PRO A 72 -7.07 30.99 0.10
CA PRO A 72 -5.79 30.58 -0.47
C PRO A 72 -4.91 29.89 0.59
N ILE A 73 -4.43 28.69 0.25
CA ILE A 73 -3.44 27.96 1.05
C ILE A 73 -2.15 27.89 0.25
N ALA A 74 -1.05 28.34 0.86
CA ALA A 74 0.26 28.28 0.24
C ALA A 74 0.61 26.82 -0.11
N ASP A 75 1.26 26.63 -1.26
CA ASP A 75 1.71 25.31 -1.75
C ASP A 75 0.59 24.26 -1.91
N TRP A 76 -0.66 24.69 -2.13
CA TRP A 76 -1.75 23.79 -2.42
C TRP A 76 -1.57 23.10 -3.77
N HIS A 77 -1.58 21.78 -3.75
CA HIS A 77 -1.48 20.95 -4.95
C HIS A 77 -2.86 20.46 -5.41
N GLN A 78 -3.24 20.81 -6.63
CA GLN A 78 -4.50 20.34 -7.24
C GLN A 78 -4.38 18.96 -7.90
N LYS A 79 -3.17 18.41 -7.99
CA LYS A 79 -2.91 17.09 -8.59
C LYS A 79 -2.10 16.25 -7.66
N SER A 80 -2.54 15.03 -7.47
CA SER A 80 -1.79 13.99 -6.78
C SER A 80 -1.03 13.11 -7.79
N PRO A 81 0.16 12.61 -7.44
CA PRO A 81 0.91 11.73 -8.32
C PRO A 81 0.36 10.31 -8.33
N ASP A 82 0.75 9.57 -9.38
CA ASP A 82 0.67 8.11 -9.43
C ASP A 82 1.54 7.52 -8.32
N LEU A 83 1.00 6.52 -7.60
CA LEU A 83 1.68 5.80 -6.53
C LEU A 83 1.99 4.34 -6.90
N THR A 84 1.52 3.85 -8.06
CA THR A 84 1.70 2.45 -8.48
C THR A 84 3.14 2.17 -8.93
N SER A 85 3.43 0.91 -9.25
CA SER A 85 4.78 0.49 -9.67
C SER A 85 5.34 1.28 -10.86
N THR A 86 4.46 1.84 -11.71
CA THR A 86 4.83 2.61 -12.89
C THR A 86 5.16 4.08 -12.59
N SER A 87 4.95 4.52 -11.36
CA SER A 87 5.19 5.91 -10.97
C SER A 87 6.66 6.33 -11.09
N ALA A 88 6.88 7.51 -11.65
CA ALA A 88 8.20 8.14 -11.66
C ALA A 88 8.75 8.46 -10.24
N LEU A 89 7.94 8.35 -9.19
CA LEU A 89 8.39 8.49 -7.82
C LEU A 89 9.44 7.44 -7.46
N TRP A 90 9.24 6.19 -7.91
CA TRP A 90 10.16 5.08 -7.62
C TRP A 90 11.53 5.26 -8.29
N THR A 91 11.57 5.81 -9.51
CA THR A 91 12.84 6.14 -10.17
C THR A 91 13.55 7.30 -9.50
N ARG A 92 12.80 8.31 -9.03
CA ARG A 92 13.38 9.52 -8.42
C ARG A 92 13.78 9.37 -6.97
N TRP A 93 13.02 8.61 -6.19
CA TRP A 93 13.20 8.52 -4.73
C TRP A 93 13.66 7.14 -4.27
N GLY A 94 13.45 6.11 -5.09
CA GLY A 94 13.59 4.73 -4.66
C GLY A 94 12.54 4.36 -3.61
N GLN A 95 12.53 3.10 -3.22
CA GLN A 95 11.63 2.62 -2.17
C GLN A 95 11.97 3.21 -0.80
N ASP A 96 13.25 3.29 -0.48
CA ASP A 96 13.72 3.83 0.79
C ASP A 96 13.41 5.32 0.93
N GLY A 97 13.59 6.11 -0.14
CA GLY A 97 13.24 7.52 -0.14
C GLY A 97 11.75 7.77 0.02
N PHE A 98 10.91 6.91 -0.58
CA PHE A 98 9.47 6.97 -0.41
C PHE A 98 9.06 6.57 1.02
N SER A 99 9.60 5.48 1.55
CA SER A 99 9.38 5.07 2.93
C SER A 99 9.81 6.19 3.91
N LYS A 100 10.97 6.79 3.67
CA LYS A 100 11.46 7.91 4.50
C LYS A 100 10.56 9.14 4.43
N PHE A 101 9.98 9.43 3.26
CA PHE A 101 8.99 10.50 3.11
C PHE A 101 7.77 10.28 4.01
N LEU A 102 7.25 9.06 4.08
CA LEU A 102 6.13 8.72 4.97
C LEU A 102 6.49 8.78 6.46
N GLN A 103 7.77 8.62 6.80
CA GLN A 103 8.26 8.71 8.18
C GLN A 103 8.52 10.14 8.64
N THR A 104 8.81 11.06 7.72
CA THR A 104 9.33 12.39 8.06
C THR A 104 8.56 13.53 7.43
N ALA A 105 7.58 13.24 6.57
CA ALA A 105 6.90 14.18 5.70
C ALA A 105 7.85 15.04 4.82
N ARG A 106 9.10 14.56 4.60
CA ARG A 106 10.10 15.22 3.77
C ARG A 106 10.55 14.32 2.64
N ASN A 107 10.55 14.87 1.44
CA ASN A 107 11.09 14.18 0.28
C ASN A 107 12.63 14.12 0.32
N PRO A 108 13.31 13.30 -0.52
CA PRO A 108 14.77 13.18 -0.52
C PRO A 108 15.54 14.48 -0.78
N ARG A 109 14.87 15.51 -1.29
CA ARG A 109 15.46 16.85 -1.50
C ARG A 109 15.19 17.81 -0.34
N GLY A 110 14.59 17.32 0.77
CA GLY A 110 14.28 18.11 1.97
C GLY A 110 12.96 18.89 1.90
N GLY A 111 12.28 18.90 0.74
CA GLY A 111 10.98 19.56 0.60
C GLY A 111 9.91 18.86 1.44
N LYS A 112 8.99 19.63 2.01
CA LYS A 112 7.85 19.09 2.78
C LYS A 112 6.75 18.54 1.87
N ALA A 113 5.92 17.66 2.42
CA ALA A 113 4.64 17.33 1.80
C ALA A 113 3.80 18.61 1.73
N GLY A 114 3.33 18.94 0.52
CA GLY A 114 2.45 20.10 0.33
C GLY A 114 0.98 19.71 0.51
N PRO A 115 0.14 20.63 1.06
CA PRO A 115 -1.29 20.36 1.22
C PRO A 115 -1.95 20.12 -0.15
N PRO A 116 -2.99 19.29 -0.24
CA PRO A 116 -3.70 18.65 0.88
C PRO A 116 -3.08 17.34 1.39
N MET A 117 -1.91 16.93 0.88
CA MET A 117 -1.26 15.71 1.37
C MET A 117 -0.93 15.84 2.86
N PRO A 118 -1.44 14.96 3.73
CA PRO A 118 -1.09 14.98 5.14
C PRO A 118 0.39 14.75 5.39
N ALA A 119 0.92 15.39 6.42
CA ALA A 119 2.28 15.13 6.90
C ALA A 119 2.27 13.85 7.75
N TYR A 120 2.46 12.71 7.12
CA TYR A 120 2.58 11.45 7.85
C TYR A 120 3.90 11.39 8.62
N MET A 121 3.85 10.76 9.79
CA MET A 121 4.99 10.51 10.68
C MET A 121 4.93 9.04 11.12
N LEU A 122 4.92 8.14 10.13
CA LEU A 122 4.72 6.72 10.35
C LEU A 122 5.95 6.05 10.95
N LYS A 123 5.74 4.92 11.62
CA LYS A 123 6.83 4.04 12.00
C LYS A 123 7.47 3.43 10.75
N PRO A 124 8.78 3.10 10.79
CA PRO A 124 9.49 2.54 9.64
C PRO A 124 8.81 1.31 9.04
N GLU A 125 8.36 0.38 9.87
CA GLU A 125 7.71 -0.85 9.44
C GLU A 125 6.40 -0.60 8.67
N ASP A 126 5.62 0.39 9.09
CA ASP A 126 4.37 0.76 8.42
C ASP A 126 4.64 1.50 7.08
N ALA A 127 5.59 2.41 7.09
CA ALA A 127 6.02 3.11 5.87
C ALA A 127 6.57 2.14 4.80
N ASP A 128 7.35 1.15 5.22
CA ASP A 128 7.88 0.11 4.35
C ASP A 128 6.78 -0.84 3.82
N ALA A 129 5.78 -1.14 4.65
CA ALA A 129 4.64 -1.94 4.23
C ALA A 129 3.81 -1.22 3.17
N ILE A 130 3.54 0.08 3.36
CA ILE A 130 2.87 0.92 2.36
C ILE A 130 3.66 0.94 1.06
N ALA A 131 4.98 1.16 1.11
CA ALA A 131 5.82 1.17 -0.08
C ALA A 131 5.79 -0.18 -0.82
N ALA A 132 5.81 -1.30 -0.09
CA ALA A 132 5.72 -2.64 -0.67
C ALA A 132 4.38 -2.87 -1.38
N TYR A 133 3.27 -2.48 -0.77
CA TYR A 133 1.95 -2.59 -1.38
C TYR A 133 1.84 -1.74 -2.64
N LEU A 134 2.18 -0.46 -2.58
CA LEU A 134 2.08 0.44 -3.72
C LEU A 134 2.93 -0.01 -4.91
N LYS A 135 4.12 -0.55 -4.65
CA LYS A 135 4.97 -1.15 -5.69
C LYS A 135 4.44 -2.46 -6.26
N SER A 136 3.54 -3.15 -5.58
CA SER A 136 2.89 -4.36 -6.09
C SER A 136 1.74 -4.07 -7.06
N LEU A 137 1.26 -2.83 -7.09
CA LEU A 137 0.16 -2.40 -7.98
C LEU A 137 0.66 -2.15 -9.40
N PRO A 138 -0.11 -2.55 -10.44
CA PRO A 138 0.23 -2.40 -11.85
C PRO A 138 0.19 -0.95 -12.35
#